data_b4ad43ef55ef82193cfe02290260bfe4
#
_entry.id   b4ad43ef55ef82193cfe02290260bfe4
#
_cell.length_a   1.000
_cell.length_b   1.000
_cell.length_c   1.000
_cell.angle_alpha   90.00
_cell.angle_beta   90.00
_cell.angle_gamma   90.00
#
_symmetry.space_group_name_H-M   'P 1'
#
loop_
_entity.id
_entity.type
_entity.pdbx_description
1 polymer ?
#
loop_
_entity_poly.entity_id
_entity_poly.type
_entity_poly.pdbx_seq_one_letter_code
_entity_poly.pdbx_strand_id
1 'polypeptide(L)'
;MSQSRIVSVVAVLAAALLSVPLLTAQAVISAGSTDTSVDQIFTLPVSIADASDVYAFQFDLAFDPSILQLLSISEGSFLPSAGSTIFIPGTIDNIGGNATSNADTLVGDIPGASGDGDLVDFTFQAINPGASPLALSNGILLDSGFNDIPFTTADGSVTVSGSPVPEPAGLSWIGCLAVTGMLLAKRWRRAGRRAVKISRSPPE
;
A
#
# COMPACT_ATOMS: atom_id res chain seq x y z
N MET A 1 -57.43 -40.70 -3.46
CA MET A 1 -56.88 -39.64 -4.33
C MET A 1 -55.89 -38.69 -3.59
N SER A 2 -55.17 -39.13 -2.61
CA SER A 2 -54.31 -38.22 -1.80
C SER A 2 -52.81 -38.49 -1.91
N GLN A 3 -52.37 -39.70 -2.17
CA GLN A 3 -50.93 -40.05 -2.14
C GLN A 3 -50.15 -39.59 -3.38
N SER A 4 -50.77 -39.54 -4.56
CA SER A 4 -50.12 -39.13 -5.81
C SER A 4 -49.73 -37.64 -5.84
N ARG A 5 -50.47 -36.77 -5.19
CA ARG A 5 -50.21 -35.32 -5.14
C ARG A 5 -49.06 -34.95 -4.16
N ILE A 6 -48.90 -35.75 -3.08
CA ILE A 6 -47.84 -35.54 -2.10
C ILE A 6 -46.46 -35.90 -2.69
N VAL A 7 -46.39 -36.99 -3.46
CA VAL A 7 -45.14 -37.44 -4.10
C VAL A 7 -44.70 -36.43 -5.17
N SER A 8 -45.64 -35.82 -5.94
CA SER A 8 -45.30 -34.79 -6.92
C SER A 8 -44.78 -33.48 -6.31
N VAL A 9 -45.32 -33.05 -5.16
CA VAL A 9 -44.90 -31.85 -4.47
C VAL A 9 -43.51 -32.04 -3.86
N VAL A 10 -43.21 -33.20 -3.28
CA VAL A 10 -41.88 -33.50 -2.73
C VAL A 10 -40.82 -33.60 -3.82
N ALA A 11 -41.15 -34.17 -5.00
CA ALA A 11 -40.22 -34.25 -6.13
C ALA A 11 -39.90 -32.85 -6.73
N VAL A 12 -40.86 -31.94 -6.76
CA VAL A 12 -40.62 -30.55 -7.24
C VAL A 12 -39.82 -29.75 -6.23
N LEU A 13 -40.01 -29.95 -4.92
CA LEU A 13 -39.21 -29.28 -3.89
C LEU A 13 -37.75 -29.77 -3.87
N ALA A 14 -37.52 -31.09 -4.11
CA ALA A 14 -36.18 -31.65 -4.20
C ALA A 14 -35.40 -31.18 -5.43
N ALA A 15 -36.05 -30.92 -6.56
CA ALA A 15 -35.41 -30.38 -7.77
C ALA A 15 -35.03 -28.91 -7.64
N ALA A 16 -35.75 -28.14 -6.82
CA ALA A 16 -35.43 -26.71 -6.59
C ALA A 16 -34.20 -26.49 -5.67
N LEU A 17 -33.80 -27.49 -4.89
CA LEU A 17 -32.64 -27.40 -3.99
C LEU A 17 -31.29 -27.73 -4.66
N LEU A 18 -31.30 -28.20 -5.92
CA LEU A 18 -30.08 -28.62 -6.64
C LEU A 18 -29.51 -27.54 -7.59
N SER A 19 -30.15 -26.39 -7.70
CA SER A 19 -29.65 -25.27 -8.49
C SER A 19 -29.03 -24.17 -7.62
N VAL A 20 -28.09 -24.54 -6.71
CA VAL A 20 -27.17 -23.55 -6.14
C VAL A 20 -26.17 -23.25 -7.26
N PRO A 21 -26.12 -22.02 -7.82
CA PRO A 21 -25.04 -21.67 -8.72
C PRO A 21 -23.74 -21.84 -7.97
N LEU A 22 -22.86 -22.70 -8.45
CA LEU A 22 -21.46 -22.70 -8.03
C LEU A 22 -20.94 -21.30 -8.36
N LEU A 23 -20.81 -20.48 -7.34
CA LEU A 23 -20.09 -19.21 -7.45
C LEU A 23 -18.61 -19.59 -7.65
N THR A 24 -18.18 -19.69 -8.91
CA THR A 24 -16.75 -19.83 -9.19
C THR A 24 -16.10 -18.53 -8.75
N ALA A 25 -15.11 -18.63 -7.84
CA ALA A 25 -14.28 -17.49 -7.49
C ALA A 25 -13.67 -16.96 -8.81
N GLN A 26 -13.77 -15.68 -9.03
CA GLN A 26 -13.18 -15.01 -10.19
C GLN A 26 -11.81 -14.49 -9.78
N ALA A 27 -10.81 -14.66 -10.63
CA ALA A 27 -9.48 -14.14 -10.37
C ALA A 27 -9.50 -12.63 -10.09
N VAL A 28 -8.73 -12.20 -9.11
CA VAL A 28 -8.59 -10.79 -8.72
C VAL A 28 -7.14 -10.39 -8.84
N ILE A 29 -6.84 -9.36 -9.67
CA ILE A 29 -5.52 -8.74 -9.71
C ILE A 29 -5.58 -7.48 -8.85
N SER A 30 -4.68 -7.37 -7.86
CA SER A 30 -4.67 -6.27 -6.90
C SER A 30 -3.33 -5.58 -6.84
N ALA A 31 -3.34 -4.25 -6.89
CA ALA A 31 -2.19 -3.44 -6.52
C ALA A 31 -2.11 -3.35 -4.99
N GLY A 32 -0.91 -3.52 -4.43
CA GLY A 32 -0.69 -3.40 -3.00
C GLY A 32 -0.93 -1.98 -2.47
N SER A 33 -1.03 -1.85 -1.15
CA SER A 33 -1.10 -0.54 -0.48
C SER A 33 -0.10 -0.50 0.68
N THR A 34 0.52 0.66 0.89
CA THR A 34 1.51 0.84 1.97
C THR A 34 1.64 2.29 2.40
N ASP A 35 2.12 2.48 3.63
CA ASP A 35 2.54 3.76 4.17
C ASP A 35 4.07 3.81 4.22
N THR A 36 4.66 4.94 3.84
CA THR A 36 6.10 5.14 3.83
C THR A 36 6.46 6.59 4.18
N SER A 37 7.75 6.91 4.22
CA SER A 37 8.24 8.29 4.41
C SER A 37 8.99 8.77 3.19
N VAL A 38 9.10 10.09 3.01
CA VAL A 38 9.91 10.70 1.96
C VAL A 38 11.34 10.14 1.99
N ASP A 39 11.96 10.01 0.80
CA ASP A 39 13.28 9.44 0.53
C ASP A 39 13.42 7.93 0.74
N GLN A 40 12.36 7.22 1.13
CA GLN A 40 12.39 5.76 1.25
C GLN A 40 12.22 5.09 -0.11
N ILE A 41 12.99 4.02 -0.31
CA ILE A 41 12.81 3.07 -1.42
C ILE A 41 12.09 1.85 -0.87
N PHE A 42 11.05 1.42 -1.58
CA PHE A 42 10.24 0.27 -1.19
C PHE A 42 9.77 -0.50 -2.42
N THR A 43 9.46 -1.78 -2.24
CA THR A 43 8.88 -2.63 -3.28
C THR A 43 7.44 -2.93 -2.94
N LEU A 44 6.57 -2.85 -3.95
CA LEU A 44 5.15 -3.14 -3.84
C LEU A 44 4.75 -4.13 -4.93
N PRO A 45 4.18 -5.30 -4.56
CA PRO A 45 3.72 -6.27 -5.53
C PRO A 45 2.37 -5.87 -6.12
N VAL A 46 2.15 -6.25 -7.37
CA VAL A 46 0.84 -6.50 -7.96
C VAL A 46 0.62 -8.00 -7.90
N SER A 47 -0.40 -8.42 -7.16
CA SER A 47 -0.65 -9.83 -6.86
C SER A 47 -1.94 -10.31 -7.53
N ILE A 48 -2.04 -11.61 -7.74
CA ILE A 48 -3.26 -12.28 -8.19
C ILE A 48 -3.77 -13.22 -7.10
N ALA A 49 -5.09 -13.33 -6.98
CA ALA A 49 -5.76 -14.28 -6.09
C ALA A 49 -6.85 -15.05 -6.84
N ASP A 50 -7.19 -16.25 -6.32
CA ASP A 50 -8.22 -17.15 -6.88
C ASP A 50 -8.00 -17.50 -8.37
N ALA A 51 -6.75 -17.51 -8.82
CA ALA A 51 -6.38 -17.78 -10.20
C ALA A 51 -6.49 -19.28 -10.54
N SER A 52 -6.86 -19.56 -11.77
CA SER A 52 -6.88 -20.94 -12.31
C SER A 52 -6.34 -20.94 -13.74
N ASP A 53 -5.30 -21.78 -13.97
CA ASP A 53 -4.72 -22.02 -15.28
C ASP A 53 -4.21 -20.76 -16.00
N VAL A 54 -3.56 -19.83 -15.27
CA VAL A 54 -3.01 -18.61 -15.86
C VAL A 54 -1.70 -18.91 -16.57
N TYR A 55 -1.67 -18.69 -17.87
CA TYR A 55 -0.51 -18.93 -18.73
C TYR A 55 0.21 -17.64 -19.11
N ALA A 56 -0.52 -16.55 -19.30
CA ALA A 56 0.04 -15.24 -19.60
C ALA A 56 -0.80 -14.11 -19.01
N PHE A 57 -0.15 -12.99 -18.73
CA PHE A 57 -0.84 -11.77 -18.33
C PHE A 57 -0.19 -10.53 -18.96
N GLN A 58 -0.97 -9.47 -19.03
CA GLN A 58 -0.50 -8.10 -19.29
C GLN A 58 -1.34 -7.11 -18.50
N PHE A 59 -0.74 -6.02 -18.03
CA PHE A 59 -1.45 -4.87 -17.46
C PHE A 59 -0.59 -3.61 -17.46
N ASP A 60 -1.25 -2.47 -17.28
CA ASP A 60 -0.62 -1.17 -17.04
C ASP A 60 -0.87 -0.75 -15.59
N LEU A 61 0.10 -0.03 -15.00
CA LEU A 61 0.01 0.56 -13.67
C LEU A 61 0.19 2.07 -13.78
N ALA A 62 -0.76 2.85 -13.22
CA ALA A 62 -0.66 4.29 -13.09
C ALA A 62 -0.39 4.70 -11.64
N PHE A 63 0.39 5.77 -11.44
CA PHE A 63 0.75 6.33 -10.14
C PHE A 63 0.90 7.86 -10.23
N ASP A 64 1.00 8.56 -9.10
CA ASP A 64 1.26 10.01 -9.09
C ASP A 64 2.77 10.29 -9.16
N PRO A 65 3.30 10.79 -10.29
CA PRO A 65 4.72 11.05 -10.47
C PRO A 65 5.22 12.25 -9.66
N SER A 66 4.33 13.04 -9.07
CA SER A 66 4.71 14.10 -8.15
C SER A 66 5.04 13.58 -6.74
N ILE A 67 4.60 12.37 -6.40
CA ILE A 67 4.74 11.74 -5.08
C ILE A 67 5.71 10.56 -5.14
N LEU A 68 5.65 9.76 -6.21
CA LEU A 68 6.43 8.55 -6.40
C LEU A 68 7.29 8.63 -7.66
N GLN A 69 8.46 8.03 -7.60
CA GLN A 69 9.29 7.72 -8.76
C GLN A 69 9.45 6.20 -8.87
N LEU A 70 9.09 5.60 -10.00
CA LEU A 70 9.30 4.19 -10.27
C LEU A 70 10.75 3.96 -10.71
N LEU A 71 11.49 3.11 -9.99
CA LEU A 71 12.91 2.84 -10.22
C LEU A 71 13.13 1.59 -11.07
N SER A 72 12.37 0.52 -10.78
CA SER A 72 12.52 -0.76 -11.48
C SER A 72 11.24 -1.58 -11.42
N ILE A 73 11.13 -2.51 -12.37
CA ILE A 73 10.07 -3.49 -12.49
C ILE A 73 10.75 -4.85 -12.56
N SER A 74 10.32 -5.80 -11.74
CA SER A 74 10.83 -7.17 -11.73
C SER A 74 9.70 -8.20 -11.74
N GLU A 75 10.01 -9.37 -12.22
CA GLU A 75 9.10 -10.51 -12.28
C GLU A 75 8.69 -10.95 -10.88
N GLY A 76 7.40 -11.23 -10.68
CA GLY A 76 6.89 -11.82 -9.46
C GLY A 76 7.08 -13.35 -9.44
N SER A 77 6.62 -13.98 -8.37
CA SER A 77 6.83 -15.42 -8.18
C SER A 77 5.76 -16.32 -8.78
N PHE A 78 4.61 -15.75 -9.21
CA PHE A 78 3.41 -16.52 -9.55
C PHE A 78 3.62 -17.43 -10.78
N LEU A 79 3.94 -16.87 -11.97
CA LEU A 79 4.18 -17.69 -13.16
C LEU A 79 5.46 -18.54 -13.06
N PRO A 80 6.59 -18.05 -12.52
CA PRO A 80 7.79 -18.87 -12.33
C PRO A 80 7.58 -20.12 -11.47
N SER A 81 6.55 -20.12 -10.61
CA SER A 81 6.19 -21.31 -9.81
C SER A 81 5.68 -22.49 -10.64
N ALA A 82 5.11 -22.22 -11.83
CA ALA A 82 4.58 -23.24 -12.73
C ALA A 82 5.57 -23.69 -13.80
N GLY A 83 6.57 -22.85 -14.17
CA GLY A 83 7.54 -23.19 -15.19
C GLY A 83 8.47 -22.07 -15.57
N SER A 84 9.15 -22.24 -16.71
CA SER A 84 9.98 -21.18 -17.28
C SER A 84 9.11 -20.09 -17.90
N THR A 85 9.52 -18.84 -17.77
CA THR A 85 8.78 -17.66 -18.21
C THR A 85 9.57 -16.81 -19.20
N ILE A 86 8.88 -15.92 -19.88
CA ILE A 86 9.45 -14.76 -20.59
C ILE A 86 8.77 -13.52 -20.02
N PHE A 87 9.46 -12.88 -19.07
CA PHE A 87 9.02 -11.63 -18.49
C PHE A 87 9.43 -10.44 -19.36
N ILE A 88 8.49 -9.55 -19.62
CA ILE A 88 8.67 -8.29 -20.34
C ILE A 88 8.35 -7.16 -19.37
N PRO A 89 9.38 -6.54 -18.75
CA PRO A 89 9.14 -5.39 -17.89
C PRO A 89 8.55 -4.25 -18.73
N GLY A 90 7.55 -3.60 -18.18
CA GLY A 90 6.87 -2.50 -18.85
C GLY A 90 7.77 -1.29 -19.08
N THR A 91 7.32 -0.38 -19.92
CA THR A 91 7.99 0.91 -20.12
C THR A 91 7.63 1.86 -18.97
N ILE A 92 8.68 2.35 -18.27
CA ILE A 92 8.55 3.31 -17.17
C ILE A 92 8.46 4.73 -17.73
N ASP A 93 7.38 5.45 -17.42
CA ASP A 93 7.21 6.88 -17.67
C ASP A 93 6.99 7.63 -16.35
N ASN A 94 8.08 8.13 -15.77
CA ASN A 94 8.04 8.94 -14.55
C ASN A 94 7.56 10.39 -14.77
N ILE A 95 7.28 10.81 -16.01
CA ILE A 95 6.65 12.10 -16.30
C ILE A 95 5.14 11.95 -16.33
N GLY A 96 4.65 10.95 -17.06
CA GLY A 96 3.23 10.62 -17.14
C GLY A 96 2.70 9.86 -15.94
N GLY A 97 3.58 9.29 -15.09
CA GLY A 97 3.19 8.53 -13.92
C GLY A 97 2.58 7.16 -14.27
N ASN A 98 3.21 6.44 -15.19
CA ASN A 98 2.73 5.11 -15.56
C ASN A 98 3.84 4.13 -15.92
N ALA A 99 3.52 2.84 -15.79
CA ALA A 99 4.29 1.71 -16.31
C ALA A 99 3.37 0.90 -17.24
N THR A 100 3.67 0.90 -18.53
CA THR A 100 2.79 0.32 -19.55
C THR A 100 3.32 -0.99 -20.09
N SER A 101 2.40 -1.91 -20.43
CA SER A 101 2.74 -3.21 -21.05
C SER A 101 3.63 -4.09 -20.18
N ASN A 102 3.35 -4.14 -18.86
CA ASN A 102 3.95 -5.14 -17.98
C ASN A 102 3.36 -6.50 -18.34
N ALA A 103 4.17 -7.43 -18.82
CA ALA A 103 3.67 -8.70 -19.31
C ALA A 103 4.60 -9.86 -18.94
N ASP A 104 3.99 -11.05 -18.80
CA ASP A 104 4.72 -12.29 -18.59
C ASP A 104 3.97 -13.45 -19.21
N THR A 105 4.71 -14.49 -19.62
CA THR A 105 4.14 -15.70 -20.21
C THR A 105 4.98 -16.92 -19.87
N LEU A 106 4.31 -18.03 -19.60
CA LEU A 106 4.93 -19.34 -19.52
C LEU A 106 5.49 -19.79 -20.89
N VAL A 107 6.46 -20.68 -20.86
CA VAL A 107 7.09 -21.22 -22.06
C VAL A 107 6.86 -22.73 -22.13
N GLY A 108 6.36 -23.20 -23.27
CA GLY A 108 6.16 -24.62 -23.56
C GLY A 108 4.70 -25.07 -23.43
N ASP A 109 4.45 -26.33 -23.75
CA ASP A 109 3.12 -26.95 -23.64
C ASP A 109 2.92 -27.50 -22.22
N ILE A 110 2.65 -26.58 -21.29
CA ILE A 110 2.47 -26.87 -19.85
C ILE A 110 1.20 -26.22 -19.34
N PRO A 111 0.59 -26.74 -18.27
CA PRO A 111 -0.53 -26.07 -17.61
C PRO A 111 -0.14 -24.69 -17.08
N GLY A 112 -1.10 -23.77 -17.00
CA GLY A 112 -0.94 -22.48 -16.36
C GLY A 112 -0.83 -22.56 -14.83
N ALA A 113 -0.36 -21.47 -14.22
CA ALA A 113 -0.29 -21.32 -12.78
C ALA A 113 -1.70 -21.17 -12.17
N SER A 114 -1.89 -21.68 -10.95
CA SER A 114 -3.16 -21.58 -10.23
C SER A 114 -2.92 -21.25 -8.76
N GLY A 115 -3.88 -20.56 -8.13
CA GLY A 115 -3.80 -20.11 -6.74
C GLY A 115 -3.47 -18.62 -6.65
N ASP A 116 -2.73 -18.24 -5.61
CA ASP A 116 -2.39 -16.88 -5.27
C ASP A 116 -0.89 -16.64 -5.43
N GLY A 117 -0.49 -15.41 -5.76
CA GLY A 117 0.92 -15.03 -5.83
C GLY A 117 1.16 -13.67 -6.43
N ASP A 118 2.43 -13.27 -6.51
CA ASP A 118 2.84 -11.98 -7.03
C ASP A 118 3.12 -12.08 -8.53
N LEU A 119 2.49 -11.19 -9.32
CA LEU A 119 2.67 -11.11 -10.76
C LEU A 119 3.91 -10.28 -11.13
N VAL A 120 4.01 -9.08 -10.55
CA VAL A 120 5.07 -8.10 -10.83
C VAL A 120 5.39 -7.34 -9.56
N ASP A 121 6.67 -7.12 -9.31
CA ASP A 121 7.19 -6.28 -8.23
C ASP A 121 7.64 -4.93 -8.77
N PHE A 122 7.06 -3.85 -8.25
CA PHE A 122 7.40 -2.47 -8.58
C PHE A 122 8.22 -1.85 -7.46
N THR A 123 9.44 -1.41 -7.76
CA THR A 123 10.29 -0.68 -6.79
C THR A 123 10.16 0.81 -7.00
N PHE A 124 9.63 1.51 -5.99
CA PHE A 124 9.43 2.95 -5.99
C PHE A 124 10.38 3.65 -5.02
N GLN A 125 10.62 4.93 -5.30
CA GLN A 125 11.13 5.91 -4.35
C GLN A 125 10.03 6.91 -4.03
N ALA A 126 9.79 7.18 -2.74
CA ALA A 126 8.91 8.24 -2.29
C ALA A 126 9.64 9.59 -2.38
N ILE A 127 9.16 10.52 -3.20
CA ILE A 127 9.85 11.81 -3.47
C ILE A 127 9.21 13.01 -2.78
N ASN A 128 7.90 12.97 -2.54
CA ASN A 128 7.18 14.04 -1.82
C ASN A 128 6.09 13.47 -0.93
N PRO A 129 5.70 14.19 0.14
CA PRO A 129 4.56 13.80 0.98
C PRO A 129 3.25 13.90 0.19
N GLY A 130 2.34 12.95 0.44
CA GLY A 130 1.02 12.90 -0.18
C GLY A 130 0.49 11.48 -0.31
N ALA A 131 -0.60 11.31 -1.05
CA ALA A 131 -1.18 10.01 -1.35
C ALA A 131 -1.20 9.79 -2.87
N SER A 132 -0.55 8.72 -3.33
CA SER A 132 -0.56 8.28 -4.72
C SER A 132 -1.50 7.10 -4.87
N PRO A 133 -2.60 7.19 -5.63
CA PRO A 133 -3.34 6.02 -6.04
C PRO A 133 -2.47 5.16 -6.96
N LEU A 134 -2.67 3.85 -6.93
CA LEU A 134 -2.08 2.88 -7.84
C LEU A 134 -3.23 2.22 -8.61
N ALA A 135 -3.44 2.64 -9.86
CA ALA A 135 -4.56 2.20 -10.66
C ALA A 135 -4.11 1.20 -11.74
N LEU A 136 -4.79 0.05 -11.79
CA LEU A 136 -4.58 -0.99 -12.78
C LEU A 136 -5.48 -0.79 -13.99
N SER A 137 -4.94 -0.95 -15.19
CA SER A 137 -5.70 -0.83 -16.45
C SER A 137 -5.14 -1.72 -17.54
N ASN A 138 -5.87 -1.82 -18.66
CA ASN A 138 -5.49 -2.58 -19.85
C ASN A 138 -5.09 -4.04 -19.55
N GLY A 139 -5.74 -4.64 -18.53
CA GLY A 139 -5.46 -5.99 -18.10
C GLY A 139 -5.90 -7.05 -19.12
N ILE A 140 -5.05 -8.04 -19.35
CA ILE A 140 -5.31 -9.26 -20.11
C ILE A 140 -4.81 -10.42 -19.25
N LEU A 141 -5.61 -11.50 -19.21
CA LEU A 141 -5.24 -12.73 -18.51
C LEU A 141 -5.65 -13.90 -19.44
N LEU A 142 -4.70 -14.79 -19.75
CA LEU A 142 -4.91 -15.90 -20.68
C LEU A 142 -4.65 -17.24 -20.00
N ASP A 143 -5.47 -18.25 -20.35
CA ASP A 143 -5.26 -19.64 -19.94
C ASP A 143 -4.23 -20.37 -20.84
N SER A 144 -3.93 -21.64 -20.53
CA SER A 144 -3.01 -22.48 -21.30
C SER A 144 -3.50 -22.80 -22.72
N GLY A 145 -4.77 -22.56 -23.01
CA GLY A 145 -5.37 -22.64 -24.34
C GLY A 145 -5.42 -21.28 -25.06
N PHE A 146 -4.82 -20.23 -24.50
CA PHE A 146 -4.86 -18.84 -25.00
C PHE A 146 -6.27 -18.24 -25.07
N ASN A 147 -7.19 -18.68 -24.21
CA ASN A 147 -8.49 -18.06 -24.04
C ASN A 147 -8.44 -17.01 -22.93
N ASP A 148 -9.29 -15.98 -23.04
CA ASP A 148 -9.41 -14.95 -22.00
C ASP A 148 -9.97 -15.55 -20.70
N ILE A 149 -9.26 -15.30 -19.59
CA ILE A 149 -9.75 -15.57 -18.24
C ILE A 149 -10.44 -14.30 -17.73
N PRO A 150 -11.71 -14.36 -17.34
CA PRO A 150 -12.38 -13.21 -16.72
C PRO A 150 -11.78 -12.96 -15.32
N PHE A 151 -11.48 -11.69 -15.03
CA PHE A 151 -10.93 -11.25 -13.75
C PHE A 151 -11.48 -9.89 -13.35
N THR A 152 -11.23 -9.47 -12.12
CA THR A 152 -11.46 -8.12 -11.61
C THR A 152 -10.17 -7.49 -11.15
N THR A 153 -10.11 -6.16 -11.11
CA THR A 153 -8.97 -5.43 -10.57
C THR A 153 -9.34 -4.73 -9.28
N ALA A 154 -8.39 -4.66 -8.34
CA ALA A 154 -8.45 -3.85 -7.14
C ALA A 154 -7.27 -2.89 -7.13
N ASP A 155 -7.56 -1.60 -7.16
CA ASP A 155 -6.55 -0.55 -7.09
C ASP A 155 -5.93 -0.47 -5.69
N GLY A 156 -4.68 0.00 -5.63
CA GLY A 156 -3.96 0.22 -4.40
C GLY A 156 -3.67 1.70 -4.12
N SER A 157 -2.90 1.95 -3.09
CA SER A 157 -2.45 3.30 -2.76
C SER A 157 -1.16 3.31 -1.95
N VAL A 158 -0.37 4.36 -2.12
CA VAL A 158 0.80 4.64 -1.28
C VAL A 158 0.60 5.98 -0.58
N THR A 159 0.69 5.97 0.76
CA THR A 159 0.69 7.21 1.56
C THR A 159 2.12 7.53 1.97
N VAL A 160 2.62 8.69 1.55
CA VAL A 160 3.96 9.17 1.89
C VAL A 160 3.86 10.24 2.97
N SER A 161 4.43 9.97 4.14
CA SER A 161 4.55 10.94 5.23
C SER A 161 5.75 11.85 5.01
N GLY A 162 5.63 13.13 5.39
CA GLY A 162 6.79 14.04 5.44
C GLY A 162 7.84 13.51 6.42
N SER A 163 9.12 13.77 6.15
CA SER A 163 10.16 13.54 7.17
C SER A 163 9.80 14.34 8.43
N PRO A 164 9.87 13.74 9.63
CA PRO A 164 9.68 14.49 10.85
C PRO A 164 10.69 15.63 10.88
N VAL A 165 10.21 16.87 10.81
CA VAL A 165 11.06 18.05 10.99
C VAL A 165 11.63 17.92 12.41
N PRO A 166 12.97 17.82 12.59
CA PRO A 166 13.54 17.81 13.91
C PRO A 166 13.08 19.08 14.63
N GLU A 167 12.30 18.96 15.68
CA GLU A 167 11.97 20.12 16.50
C GLU A 167 13.28 20.76 16.92
N PRO A 168 13.47 22.07 16.70
CA PRO A 168 14.71 22.72 17.11
C PRO A 168 14.83 22.52 18.62
N ALA A 169 15.81 21.71 19.03
CA ALA A 169 16.10 21.38 20.43
C ALA A 169 16.44 22.64 21.28
N GLY A 170 16.33 23.82 20.68
CA GLY A 170 16.67 25.12 21.26
C GLY A 170 15.57 25.78 22.12
N LEU A 171 14.31 25.43 21.98
CA LEU A 171 13.25 26.13 22.73
C LEU A 171 13.12 25.68 24.18
N SER A 172 13.55 24.45 24.50
CA SER A 172 13.55 23.94 25.89
C SER A 172 14.52 24.69 26.82
N TRP A 173 15.62 25.22 26.28
CA TRP A 173 16.65 25.92 27.04
C TRP A 173 16.29 27.39 27.37
N ILE A 174 15.50 28.03 26.51
CA ILE A 174 15.07 29.42 26.72
C ILE A 174 14.09 29.52 27.90
N GLY A 175 13.23 28.52 28.08
CA GLY A 175 12.30 28.42 29.21
C GLY A 175 13.04 28.27 30.56
N CYS A 176 14.11 27.44 30.63
CA CYS A 176 14.89 27.23 31.82
C CYS A 176 15.71 28.45 32.24
N LEU A 177 16.28 29.18 31.27
CA LEU A 177 17.05 30.41 31.57
C LEU A 177 16.14 31.55 32.08
N ALA A 178 14.93 31.68 31.56
CA ALA A 178 14.00 32.68 32.05
C ALA A 178 13.55 32.42 33.51
N VAL A 179 13.31 31.16 33.86
CA VAL A 179 12.88 30.81 35.24
C VAL A 179 14.04 30.97 36.26
N THR A 180 15.26 30.57 35.88
CA THR A 180 16.46 30.77 36.75
C THR A 180 16.83 32.23 36.90
N GLY A 181 16.74 33.03 35.83
CA GLY A 181 16.95 34.50 35.89
C GLY A 181 15.96 35.20 36.80
N MET A 182 14.68 34.80 36.76
CA MET A 182 13.64 35.39 37.61
C MET A 182 13.78 35.04 39.08
N LEU A 183 14.27 33.83 39.41
CA LEU A 183 14.55 33.42 40.79
C LEU A 183 15.77 34.12 41.38
N LEU A 184 16.84 34.35 40.60
CA LEU A 184 18.00 35.10 41.01
C LEU A 184 17.69 36.59 41.27
N ALA A 185 16.91 37.25 40.40
CA ALA A 185 16.50 38.60 40.56
C ALA A 185 15.62 38.80 41.83
N LYS A 186 14.81 37.80 42.19
CA LYS A 186 13.95 37.85 43.41
C LYS A 186 14.81 37.69 44.69
N ARG A 187 15.93 36.94 44.67
CA ARG A 187 16.88 36.81 45.79
C ARG A 187 17.64 38.12 45.99
N TRP A 188 18.11 38.78 44.93
CA TRP A 188 18.86 40.05 45.04
C TRP A 188 17.99 41.20 45.60
N ARG A 189 16.72 41.30 45.21
CA ARG A 189 15.78 42.30 45.79
C ARG A 189 15.51 42.07 47.28
N ARG A 190 15.61 40.83 47.80
CA ARG A 190 15.47 40.54 49.23
C ARG A 190 16.73 40.87 50.04
N ALA A 191 17.91 40.68 49.48
CA ALA A 191 19.19 41.01 50.09
C ALA A 191 19.37 42.51 50.21
N GLY A 192 19.03 43.31 49.16
CA GLY A 192 19.11 44.78 49.21
C GLY A 192 18.21 45.43 50.24
N ARG A 193 17.04 44.84 50.54
CA ARG A 193 16.12 45.37 51.61
C ARG A 193 16.61 45.09 53.01
N ARG A 194 17.48 44.10 53.25
CA ARG A 194 18.06 43.88 54.59
C ARG A 194 19.23 44.83 54.87
N ALA A 195 20.02 45.20 53.87
CA ALA A 195 21.15 46.14 54.03
C ALA A 195 20.64 47.55 54.37
N VAL A 196 19.54 48.05 53.85
CA VAL A 196 18.96 49.38 54.10
C VAL A 196 18.39 49.49 55.53
N LYS A 197 18.02 48.37 56.20
CA LYS A 197 17.40 48.40 57.55
C LYS A 197 18.42 48.48 58.68
N ILE A 198 19.71 48.22 58.43
CA ILE A 198 20.82 48.28 59.44
C ILE A 198 21.41 49.71 59.53
N SER A 199 21.23 50.56 58.55
CA SER A 199 21.80 51.89 58.49
C SER A 199 20.97 53.01 59.18
N ARG A 200 19.88 52.64 59.90
CA ARG A 200 19.01 53.63 60.62
C ARG A 200 18.90 53.27 62.10
N SER A 201 20.00 53.39 62.79
CA SER A 201 19.95 53.53 64.25
C SER A 201 20.32 54.99 64.58
N PRO A 202 19.52 55.72 65.41
CA PRO A 202 19.83 57.08 65.74
C PRO A 202 20.97 57.15 66.79
N PRO A 203 21.84 58.18 66.76
CA PRO A 203 22.78 58.44 67.84
C PRO A 203 22.07 59.00 69.04
N GLU A 204 22.53 58.68 70.23
CA GLU A 204 22.14 59.31 71.50
C GLU A 204 22.47 60.81 71.52
#